data_d193d7d8bd3741d31e3024e2a49ccc0f
#
_entry.id   d193d7d8bd3741d31e3024e2a49ccc0f
#
_cell.length_a   1.000
_cell.length_b   1.000
_cell.length_c   1.000
_cell.angle_alpha   90.00
_cell.angle_beta   90.00
_cell.angle_gamma   90.00
#
_symmetry.space_group_name_H-M   'P 1'
#
loop_
_entity.id
_entity.type
_entity.pdbx_description
1 polymer ?
#
loop_
_entity_poly.entity_id
_entity_poly.type
_entity_poly.pdbx_seq_one_letter_code
_entity_poly.pdbx_strand_id
1 'polypeptide(L)'
;LINDIGLARLLIENPSEVSKQNDIVLANITYGNLEMKLPNSLRLSLYIDKTSGLIRHSIRHHHTYGEIRTDFSSYQQVDGFTFASETEVFYGNELAMVTLQRDVQVNQVLENNYAQIESFHQQSPALYPVEMTVRNIGENVYLVGKGAVHSIFFVEGDLAYGAESYAGVMDRFKALEKQLNKKLKLHSLVVTHHHSDHISGINELATSDAQIVTVAEHLPILQEHLNELQPLSRFTIVDQTAKLAHAKVQVFDIATAHSEHNLVFYIPAEQLLFVADHYRSSYKEEEVIAFTDLLNFRNAIDHLPVSVKVFASAHGVKLLDYQTLVEATDNYQAFNCQQYASICY
;
A
#
# COMPACT_ATOMS: atom_id res chain seq x y z
N LEU A 1 -4.23 2.60 14.74
CA LEU A 1 -5.11 1.53 15.23
C LEU A 1 -5.87 2.04 16.45
N ILE A 2 -7.20 2.10 16.37
CA ILE A 2 -8.04 2.50 17.50
C ILE A 2 -8.39 1.20 18.23
N ASN A 3 -8.01 1.10 19.50
CA ASN A 3 -8.35 -0.05 20.33
C ASN A 3 -9.75 0.13 20.98
N ASP A 4 -10.27 -0.90 21.62
CA ASP A 4 -11.57 -0.94 22.28
C ASP A 4 -11.75 0.19 23.32
N ILE A 5 -10.73 0.52 24.12
CA ILE A 5 -10.76 1.62 25.09
C ILE A 5 -10.88 2.97 24.35
N GLY A 6 -10.10 3.16 23.31
CA GLY A 6 -10.16 4.36 22.47
C GLY A 6 -11.51 4.52 21.78
N LEU A 7 -12.12 3.41 21.31
CA LEU A 7 -13.46 3.41 20.73
C LEU A 7 -14.54 3.78 21.76
N ALA A 8 -14.47 3.20 22.97
CA ALA A 8 -15.40 3.56 24.06
C ALA A 8 -15.29 5.04 24.43
N ARG A 9 -14.07 5.55 24.50
CA ARG A 9 -13.81 6.98 24.77
C ARG A 9 -14.37 7.88 23.66
N LEU A 10 -14.18 7.54 22.40
CA LEU A 10 -14.75 8.28 21.27
C LEU A 10 -16.27 8.39 21.35
N LEU A 11 -16.97 7.29 21.72
CA LEU A 11 -18.41 7.28 21.88
C LEU A 11 -18.85 8.25 23.00
N ILE A 12 -18.14 8.24 24.13
CA ILE A 12 -18.48 9.06 25.31
C ILE A 12 -18.22 10.55 25.02
N GLU A 13 -17.13 10.87 24.34
CA GLU A 13 -16.74 12.25 24.05
C GLU A 13 -17.53 12.88 22.90
N ASN A 14 -18.14 12.08 22.01
CA ASN A 14 -18.86 12.57 20.84
C ASN A 14 -20.29 11.98 20.70
N PRO A 15 -21.14 12.09 21.72
CA PRO A 15 -22.46 11.45 21.70
C PRO A 15 -23.40 11.98 20.60
N SER A 16 -23.19 13.21 20.14
CA SER A 16 -23.98 13.81 19.05
C SER A 16 -23.71 13.19 17.68
N GLU A 17 -22.53 12.57 17.50
CA GLU A 17 -22.13 11.92 16.25
C GLU A 17 -22.53 10.44 16.19
N VAL A 18 -23.14 9.93 17.27
CA VAL A 18 -23.51 8.53 17.40
C VAL A 18 -24.99 8.34 17.12
N SER A 19 -25.31 7.43 16.23
CA SER A 19 -26.68 6.99 15.94
C SER A 19 -26.85 5.50 16.27
N LYS A 20 -27.98 5.18 16.92
CA LYS A 20 -28.33 3.78 17.18
C LYS A 20 -28.97 3.19 15.92
N GLN A 21 -28.47 2.06 15.49
CA GLN A 21 -29.02 1.25 14.42
C GLN A 21 -29.82 0.06 14.99
N ASN A 22 -30.41 -0.75 14.13
CA ASN A 22 -31.09 -1.97 14.54
C ASN A 22 -30.11 -2.95 15.18
N ASP A 23 -30.55 -3.59 16.26
CA ASP A 23 -29.79 -4.68 16.87
C ASP A 23 -29.61 -5.82 15.86
N ILE A 24 -28.46 -6.49 15.91
CA ILE A 24 -28.18 -7.67 15.09
C ILE A 24 -27.88 -8.89 15.95
N VAL A 25 -28.23 -10.05 15.42
CA VAL A 25 -27.93 -11.34 16.05
C VAL A 25 -26.90 -12.08 15.21
N LEU A 26 -25.73 -12.34 15.78
CA LEU A 26 -24.67 -13.13 15.16
C LEU A 26 -24.29 -14.25 16.11
N ALA A 27 -24.24 -15.51 15.64
CA ALA A 27 -23.89 -16.67 16.43
C ALA A 27 -24.64 -16.78 17.78
N ASN A 28 -25.96 -16.47 17.79
CA ASN A 28 -26.83 -16.43 18.97
C ASN A 28 -26.50 -15.35 20.01
N ILE A 29 -25.66 -14.39 19.70
CA ILE A 29 -25.39 -13.21 20.53
C ILE A 29 -26.10 -12.01 19.92
N THR A 30 -26.81 -11.25 20.77
CA THR A 30 -27.48 -10.01 20.34
C THR A 30 -26.52 -8.83 20.57
N TYR A 31 -26.22 -8.12 19.51
CA TYR A 31 -25.40 -6.92 19.53
C TYR A 31 -26.24 -5.67 19.35
N GLY A 32 -26.01 -4.67 20.21
CA GLY A 32 -26.39 -3.31 19.93
C GLY A 32 -25.49 -2.73 18.85
N ASN A 33 -26.06 -2.25 17.77
CA ASN A 33 -25.31 -1.65 16.68
C ASN A 33 -25.35 -0.12 16.81
N LEU A 34 -24.17 0.49 16.90
CA LEU A 34 -23.98 1.94 16.90
C LEU A 34 -23.20 2.37 15.67
N GLU A 35 -23.66 3.38 15.00
CA GLU A 35 -22.92 4.02 13.91
C GLU A 35 -22.43 5.39 14.38
N MET A 36 -21.16 5.68 14.19
CA MET A 36 -20.52 6.96 14.47
C MET A 36 -20.00 7.57 13.17
N LYS A 37 -20.30 8.85 12.98
CA LYS A 37 -19.74 9.63 11.89
C LYS A 37 -18.39 10.22 12.34
N LEU A 38 -17.33 9.86 11.63
CA LEU A 38 -15.98 10.37 11.86
C LEU A 38 -15.70 11.61 10.98
N PRO A 39 -14.67 12.41 11.29
CA PRO A 39 -14.16 13.43 10.37
C PRO A 39 -13.92 12.85 8.99
N ASN A 40 -14.07 13.66 7.94
CA ASN A 40 -13.94 13.27 6.53
C ASN A 40 -15.01 12.30 6.02
N SER A 41 -16.20 12.34 6.60
CA SER A 41 -17.37 11.52 6.21
C SER A 41 -17.17 10.01 6.36
N LEU A 42 -16.10 9.56 7.01
CA LEU A 42 -15.92 8.16 7.35
C LEU A 42 -16.97 7.69 8.35
N ARG A 43 -17.42 6.46 8.19
CA ARG A 43 -18.34 5.80 9.10
C ARG A 43 -17.65 4.69 9.86
N LEU A 44 -17.97 4.60 11.16
CA LEU A 44 -17.50 3.57 12.05
C LEU A 44 -18.74 2.89 12.65
N SER A 45 -18.91 1.61 12.41
CA SER A 45 -19.95 0.79 13.04
C SER A 45 -19.35 0.02 14.22
N LEU A 46 -20.05 0.03 15.35
CA LEU A 46 -19.63 -0.65 16.57
C LEU A 46 -20.70 -1.64 17.00
N TYR A 47 -20.28 -2.86 17.28
CA TYR A 47 -21.15 -3.95 17.73
C TYR A 47 -20.84 -4.25 19.19
N ILE A 48 -21.80 -3.94 20.04
CA ILE A 48 -21.71 -4.06 21.50
C ILE A 48 -22.56 -5.24 21.95
N ASP A 49 -21.94 -6.23 22.56
CA ASP A 49 -22.67 -7.34 23.17
C ASP A 49 -23.60 -6.81 24.26
N LYS A 50 -24.91 -6.99 24.09
CA LYS A 50 -25.93 -6.43 25.00
C LYS A 50 -25.92 -7.11 26.38
N THR A 51 -25.33 -8.26 26.52
CA THR A 51 -25.22 -8.97 27.78
C THR A 51 -24.04 -8.47 28.61
N SER A 52 -22.88 -8.33 27.98
CA SER A 52 -21.66 -7.90 28.69
C SER A 52 -21.43 -6.38 28.63
N GLY A 53 -22.02 -5.67 27.68
CA GLY A 53 -21.74 -4.26 27.40
C GLY A 53 -20.40 -4.01 26.72
N LEU A 54 -19.71 -5.06 26.26
CA LEU A 54 -18.39 -4.96 25.66
C LEU A 54 -18.47 -4.78 24.15
N ILE A 55 -17.58 -3.98 23.59
CA ILE A 55 -17.41 -3.86 22.13
C ILE A 55 -16.81 -5.16 21.63
N ARG A 56 -17.48 -5.84 20.72
CA ARG A 56 -16.99 -7.10 20.16
C ARG A 56 -16.43 -6.94 18.77
N HIS A 57 -17.02 -6.04 18.00
CA HIS A 57 -16.56 -5.77 16.64
C HIS A 57 -16.60 -4.27 16.36
N SER A 58 -15.66 -3.79 15.58
CA SER A 58 -15.75 -2.49 14.92
C SER A 58 -15.56 -2.67 13.43
N ILE A 59 -16.34 -1.93 12.63
CA ILE A 59 -16.23 -1.95 11.16
C ILE A 59 -16.07 -0.52 10.70
N ARG A 60 -15.05 -0.27 9.89
CA ARG A 60 -14.84 1.00 9.19
C ARG A 60 -14.61 0.74 7.70
N HIS A 61 -15.02 1.66 6.88
CA HIS A 61 -14.71 1.61 5.46
C HIS A 61 -13.49 2.48 5.16
N HIS A 62 -12.51 1.88 4.53
CA HIS A 62 -11.32 2.55 4.04
C HIS A 62 -11.40 2.68 2.52
N HIS A 63 -11.05 3.83 1.98
CA HIS A 63 -11.18 4.08 0.54
C HIS A 63 -10.33 3.14 -0.33
N THR A 64 -9.23 2.62 0.19
CA THR A 64 -8.33 1.71 -0.54
C THR A 64 -8.60 0.24 -0.20
N TYR A 65 -8.75 -0.07 1.08
CA TYR A 65 -8.85 -1.46 1.56
C TYR A 65 -10.29 -1.94 1.75
N GLY A 66 -11.29 -1.11 1.40
CA GLY A 66 -12.69 -1.46 1.61
C GLY A 66 -13.04 -1.58 3.09
N GLU A 67 -13.73 -2.64 3.45
CA GLU A 67 -14.14 -2.87 4.84
C GLU A 67 -12.96 -3.35 5.69
N ILE A 68 -12.72 -2.66 6.79
CA ILE A 68 -11.76 -3.08 7.82
C ILE A 68 -12.56 -3.42 9.08
N ARG A 69 -12.59 -4.70 9.42
CA ARG A 69 -13.20 -5.21 10.66
C ARG A 69 -12.13 -5.46 11.70
N THR A 70 -12.41 -5.06 12.94
CA THR A 70 -11.59 -5.45 14.10
C THR A 70 -12.48 -6.19 15.09
N ASP A 71 -12.08 -7.38 15.45
CA ASP A 71 -12.72 -8.23 16.45
C ASP A 71 -11.96 -8.14 17.77
N PHE A 72 -12.68 -8.04 18.88
CA PHE A 72 -12.14 -7.85 20.23
C PHE A 72 -12.54 -9.02 21.10
N SER A 73 -11.55 -9.67 21.73
CA SER A 73 -11.75 -10.86 22.56
C SER A 73 -10.87 -10.86 23.81
N SER A 74 -10.99 -11.92 24.61
CA SER A 74 -10.19 -12.16 25.81
C SER A 74 -10.12 -10.96 26.76
N TYR A 75 -11.31 -10.41 27.08
CA TYR A 75 -11.41 -9.23 27.93
C TYR A 75 -10.87 -9.47 29.34
N GLN A 76 -10.04 -8.54 29.80
CA GLN A 76 -9.40 -8.53 31.11
C GLN A 76 -9.71 -7.23 31.85
N GLN A 77 -9.45 -7.21 33.17
CA GLN A 77 -9.57 -6.05 34.01
C GLN A 77 -8.26 -5.72 34.70
N VAL A 78 -7.90 -4.43 34.67
CA VAL A 78 -6.76 -3.88 35.42
C VAL A 78 -7.20 -2.53 36.02
N ASP A 79 -7.10 -2.40 37.34
CA ASP A 79 -7.43 -1.14 38.05
C ASP A 79 -8.79 -0.53 37.70
N GLY A 80 -9.81 -1.37 37.50
CA GLY A 80 -11.16 -0.96 37.15
C GLY A 80 -11.42 -0.70 35.65
N PHE A 81 -10.40 -0.82 34.81
CA PHE A 81 -10.54 -0.74 33.36
C PHE A 81 -10.70 -2.13 32.75
N THR A 82 -11.68 -2.26 31.87
CA THR A 82 -11.90 -3.47 31.09
C THR A 82 -11.39 -3.25 29.67
N PHE A 83 -10.58 -4.18 29.16
CA PHE A 83 -9.98 -4.09 27.83
C PHE A 83 -9.87 -5.46 27.17
N ALA A 84 -9.91 -5.50 25.84
CA ALA A 84 -9.62 -6.70 25.09
C ALA A 84 -8.12 -6.98 25.08
N SER A 85 -7.67 -8.15 25.51
CA SER A 85 -6.25 -8.53 25.43
C SER A 85 -5.88 -9.10 24.07
N GLU A 86 -6.84 -9.58 23.31
CA GLU A 86 -6.68 -10.11 21.96
C GLU A 86 -7.50 -9.30 20.97
N THR A 87 -6.94 -9.08 19.77
CA THR A 87 -7.65 -8.46 18.65
C THR A 87 -7.27 -9.12 17.33
N GLU A 88 -8.25 -9.25 16.43
CA GLU A 88 -8.05 -9.68 15.05
C GLU A 88 -8.53 -8.57 14.11
N VAL A 89 -7.72 -8.23 13.12
CA VAL A 89 -8.06 -7.22 12.11
C VAL A 89 -8.16 -7.87 10.75
N PHE A 90 -9.28 -7.66 10.09
CA PHE A 90 -9.57 -8.19 8.76
C PHE A 90 -9.67 -7.05 7.75
N TYR A 91 -9.10 -7.25 6.58
CA TYR A 91 -9.34 -6.43 5.40
C TYR A 91 -10.29 -7.22 4.47
N GLY A 92 -11.55 -6.79 4.41
CA GLY A 92 -12.60 -7.64 3.86
C GLY A 92 -12.74 -8.93 4.68
N ASN A 93 -12.50 -10.08 4.05
CA ASN A 93 -12.55 -11.38 4.72
C ASN A 93 -11.15 -11.93 5.09
N GLU A 94 -10.08 -11.22 4.72
CA GLU A 94 -8.72 -11.69 4.94
C GLU A 94 -8.16 -11.21 6.27
N LEU A 95 -7.62 -12.13 7.07
CA LEU A 95 -6.98 -11.82 8.34
C LEU A 95 -5.65 -11.11 8.09
N ALA A 96 -5.56 -9.84 8.48
CA ALA A 96 -4.42 -8.97 8.21
C ALA A 96 -3.49 -8.81 9.42
N MET A 97 -4.05 -8.84 10.65
CA MET A 97 -3.25 -8.63 11.87
C MET A 97 -3.90 -9.30 13.06
N VAL A 98 -3.08 -9.85 13.95
CA VAL A 98 -3.50 -10.39 15.24
C VAL A 98 -2.68 -9.77 16.36
N THR A 99 -3.35 -9.37 17.44
CA THR A 99 -2.72 -9.08 18.72
C THR A 99 -3.03 -10.25 19.65
N LEU A 100 -2.04 -11.01 20.03
CA LEU A 100 -2.21 -12.20 20.86
C LEU A 100 -2.27 -11.90 22.36
N GLN A 101 -1.66 -10.78 22.76
CA GLN A 101 -1.64 -10.34 24.14
C GLN A 101 -1.42 -8.82 24.19
N ARG A 102 -2.11 -8.21 25.13
CA ARG A 102 -1.96 -6.80 25.45
C ARG A 102 -1.80 -6.62 26.97
N ASP A 103 -0.70 -6.04 27.38
CA ASP A 103 -0.46 -5.65 28.77
C ASP A 103 -0.84 -4.19 28.95
N VAL A 104 -1.72 -3.91 29.90
CA VAL A 104 -2.20 -2.56 30.19
C VAL A 104 -1.77 -2.15 31.60
N GLN A 105 -1.14 -1.00 31.68
CA GLN A 105 -0.77 -0.38 32.94
C GLN A 105 -1.51 0.96 33.06
N VAL A 106 -2.23 1.14 34.16
CA VAL A 106 -3.09 2.31 34.36
C VAL A 106 -2.35 3.38 35.17
N ASN A 107 -2.51 4.64 34.74
CA ASN A 107 -1.98 5.82 35.45
C ASN A 107 -0.47 5.81 35.73
N GLN A 108 0.30 5.07 34.95
CA GLN A 108 1.75 5.20 35.04
C GLN A 108 2.19 6.57 34.53
N VAL A 109 2.98 7.26 35.34
CA VAL A 109 3.70 8.44 34.88
C VAL A 109 4.79 7.95 33.93
N LEU A 110 4.53 8.11 32.65
CA LEU A 110 5.53 7.80 31.64
C LEU A 110 6.56 8.93 31.60
N GLU A 111 7.59 8.81 32.43
CA GLU A 111 8.69 9.78 32.52
C GLU A 111 9.54 9.78 31.25
N ASN A 112 9.09 9.81 30.14
CA ASN A 112 9.85 9.84 28.90
C ASN A 112 9.43 8.72 27.91
N ASN A 113 8.21 8.79 27.40
CA ASN A 113 7.71 7.86 26.38
C ASN A 113 8.54 7.82 25.10
N TYR A 114 9.40 8.80 24.93
CA TYR A 114 10.28 8.97 23.78
C TYR A 114 11.75 8.88 24.16
N ALA A 115 12.06 8.33 25.36
CA ALA A 115 13.45 8.07 25.71
C ALA A 115 14.06 7.16 24.66
N GLN A 116 15.05 7.67 23.99
CA GLN A 116 15.81 6.91 23.01
C GLN A 116 16.48 5.75 23.75
N ILE A 117 16.10 4.51 23.41
CA ILE A 117 16.82 3.33 23.89
C ILE A 117 18.26 3.47 23.38
N GLU A 118 19.27 3.28 24.23
CA GLU A 118 20.69 3.48 23.87
C GLU A 118 21.11 2.71 22.60
N SER A 119 20.46 1.59 22.30
CA SER A 119 20.69 0.81 21.07
C SER A 119 20.00 1.40 19.83
N PHE A 120 19.09 2.37 19.97
CA PHE A 120 18.46 3.04 18.85
C PHE A 120 19.25 4.30 18.50
N HIS A 121 19.88 4.27 17.37
CA HIS A 121 20.46 5.48 16.79
C HIS A 121 19.38 6.29 16.09
N GLN A 122 19.31 7.57 16.39
CA GLN A 122 18.44 8.48 15.65
C GLN A 122 18.83 8.40 14.18
N GLN A 123 17.90 7.98 13.33
CA GLN A 123 18.15 8.01 11.90
C GLN A 123 18.34 9.46 11.48
N SER A 124 19.43 9.72 10.78
CA SER A 124 19.63 11.02 10.18
C SER A 124 18.47 11.33 9.24
N PRO A 125 17.78 12.45 9.40
CA PRO A 125 16.61 12.77 8.57
C PRO A 125 16.92 12.92 7.07
N ALA A 126 18.19 12.95 6.69
CA ALA A 126 18.66 13.15 5.32
C ALA A 126 18.84 11.85 4.52
N LEU A 127 18.03 10.83 4.77
CA LEU A 127 18.18 9.57 4.05
C LEU A 127 17.58 9.58 2.65
N TYR A 128 16.71 10.54 2.34
CA TYR A 128 16.05 10.64 1.04
C TYR A 128 16.37 11.97 0.36
N PRO A 129 16.64 12.00 -0.98
CA PRO A 129 16.84 13.25 -1.68
C PRO A 129 15.64 14.18 -1.44
N VAL A 130 15.91 15.33 -0.86
CA VAL A 130 14.87 16.36 -0.66
C VAL A 130 14.51 17.06 -1.96
N GLU A 131 15.38 16.95 -2.97
CA GLU A 131 15.19 17.53 -4.29
C GLU A 131 14.83 16.47 -5.33
N MET A 132 14.18 16.92 -6.40
CA MET A 132 13.86 16.07 -7.55
C MET A 132 15.14 15.60 -8.23
N THR A 133 15.30 14.31 -8.40
CA THR A 133 16.42 13.68 -9.07
C THR A 133 15.97 12.99 -10.35
N VAL A 134 16.79 13.06 -11.38
CA VAL A 134 16.62 12.33 -12.64
C VAL A 134 17.84 11.44 -12.82
N ARG A 135 17.66 10.14 -12.73
CA ARG A 135 18.74 9.16 -12.83
C ARG A 135 18.58 8.36 -14.11
N ASN A 136 19.60 8.36 -14.94
CA ASN A 136 19.69 7.40 -16.05
C ASN A 136 20.04 6.03 -15.47
N ILE A 137 19.21 5.03 -15.71
CA ILE A 137 19.35 3.66 -15.18
C ILE A 137 19.46 2.60 -16.29
N GLY A 138 19.45 3.01 -17.54
CA GLY A 138 19.58 2.16 -18.72
C GLY A 138 19.51 3.01 -19.99
N GLU A 139 19.61 2.40 -21.16
CA GLU A 139 19.52 3.11 -22.42
C GLU A 139 18.13 3.76 -22.59
N ASN A 140 18.09 5.09 -22.52
CA ASN A 140 16.83 5.87 -22.55
C ASN A 140 15.84 5.57 -21.42
N VAL A 141 16.32 5.00 -20.30
CA VAL A 141 15.52 4.66 -19.12
C VAL A 141 15.91 5.56 -17.97
N TYR A 142 14.91 6.22 -17.38
CA TYR A 142 15.12 7.22 -16.33
C TYR A 142 14.22 6.93 -15.12
N LEU A 143 14.83 6.86 -13.94
CA LEU A 143 14.13 6.85 -12.66
C LEU A 143 14.10 8.28 -12.12
N VAL A 144 12.91 8.84 -11.96
CA VAL A 144 12.71 10.24 -11.61
C VAL A 144 11.90 10.32 -10.31
N GLY A 145 12.44 10.99 -9.32
CA GLY A 145 11.75 11.06 -8.05
C GLY A 145 12.34 12.02 -7.04
N LYS A 146 11.63 12.11 -5.94
CA LYS A 146 11.95 12.94 -4.77
C LYS A 146 11.58 12.16 -3.52
N GLY A 147 12.44 12.19 -2.52
CA GLY A 147 12.21 11.40 -1.31
C GLY A 147 12.25 9.89 -1.62
N ALA A 148 11.26 9.18 -1.13
CA ALA A 148 11.08 7.74 -1.36
C ALA A 148 10.13 7.44 -2.52
N VAL A 149 9.80 8.41 -3.36
CA VAL A 149 8.77 8.28 -4.41
C VAL A 149 9.36 8.53 -5.78
N HIS A 150 9.27 7.53 -6.65
CA HIS A 150 9.82 7.58 -8.00
C HIS A 150 8.82 7.11 -9.05
N SER A 151 8.91 7.70 -10.24
CA SER A 151 8.31 7.18 -11.47
C SER A 151 9.43 6.77 -12.42
N ILE A 152 9.20 5.74 -13.24
CA ILE A 152 10.10 5.36 -14.31
C ILE A 152 9.60 5.93 -15.63
N PHE A 153 10.53 6.31 -16.51
CA PHE A 153 10.24 6.74 -17.88
C PHE A 153 11.20 6.08 -18.86
N PHE A 154 10.64 5.56 -19.94
CA PHE A 154 11.37 5.18 -21.14
C PHE A 154 11.11 6.21 -22.23
N VAL A 155 12.18 6.70 -22.88
CA VAL A 155 12.10 7.75 -23.91
C VAL A 155 12.44 7.18 -25.28
N GLU A 156 11.53 7.29 -26.23
CA GLU A 156 11.74 6.94 -27.63
C GLU A 156 11.45 8.12 -28.54
N GLY A 157 12.47 8.68 -29.17
CA GLY A 157 12.30 9.91 -29.92
C GLY A 157 11.76 11.01 -29.02
N ASP A 158 10.65 11.64 -29.40
CA ASP A 158 9.99 12.70 -28.63
C ASP A 158 8.87 12.16 -27.72
N LEU A 159 8.73 10.85 -27.63
CA LEU A 159 7.72 10.19 -26.82
C LEU A 159 8.32 9.65 -25.52
N ALA A 160 7.57 9.77 -24.45
CA ALA A 160 7.87 9.13 -23.16
C ALA A 160 6.74 8.17 -22.77
N TYR A 161 7.13 7.03 -22.25
CA TYR A 161 6.28 5.99 -21.71
C TYR A 161 6.70 5.79 -20.25
N GLY A 162 5.77 5.87 -19.32
CA GLY A 162 6.13 5.82 -17.90
C GLY A 162 5.28 4.87 -17.09
N ALA A 163 5.70 4.69 -15.86
CA ALA A 163 4.92 4.01 -14.83
C ALA A 163 5.01 4.77 -13.51
N GLU A 164 3.97 4.64 -12.72
CA GLU A 164 3.76 5.18 -11.39
C GLU A 164 3.18 6.60 -11.37
N SER A 165 1.95 6.70 -10.83
CA SER A 165 1.14 7.92 -10.84
C SER A 165 1.01 8.61 -9.47
N TYR A 166 2.03 8.57 -8.63
CA TYR A 166 2.07 9.38 -7.40
C TYR A 166 1.81 10.86 -7.66
N ALA A 167 1.27 11.56 -6.68
CA ALA A 167 1.17 13.02 -6.68
C ALA A 167 2.51 13.67 -7.10
N GLY A 168 2.47 14.67 -7.95
CA GLY A 168 3.63 15.29 -8.58
C GLY A 168 4.20 14.50 -9.77
N VAL A 169 3.45 13.58 -10.37
CA VAL A 169 3.89 12.82 -11.56
C VAL A 169 4.24 13.74 -12.74
N MET A 170 3.48 14.80 -12.95
CA MET A 170 3.77 15.75 -14.01
C MET A 170 5.00 16.62 -13.71
N ASP A 171 5.33 16.85 -12.44
CA ASP A 171 6.57 17.55 -12.08
C ASP A 171 7.79 16.64 -12.28
N ARG A 172 7.66 15.32 -12.02
CA ARG A 172 8.69 14.32 -12.38
C ARG A 172 8.91 14.30 -13.89
N PHE A 173 7.84 14.32 -14.67
CA PHE A 173 7.94 14.36 -16.12
C PHE A 173 8.61 15.65 -16.63
N LYS A 174 8.25 16.82 -16.09
CA LYS A 174 8.92 18.09 -16.40
C LYS A 174 10.41 18.09 -16.01
N ALA A 175 10.76 17.47 -14.88
CA ALA A 175 12.16 17.33 -14.48
C ALA A 175 12.96 16.49 -15.49
N LEU A 176 12.36 15.43 -16.04
CA LEU A 176 12.94 14.65 -17.12
C LEU A 176 13.19 15.51 -18.37
N GLU A 177 12.18 16.25 -18.84
CA GLU A 177 12.30 17.16 -19.98
C GLU A 177 13.46 18.17 -19.79
N LYS A 178 13.53 18.75 -18.58
CA LYS A 178 14.58 19.69 -18.21
C LYS A 178 15.97 19.03 -18.24
N GLN A 179 16.11 17.84 -17.68
CA GLN A 179 17.38 17.10 -17.67
C GLN A 179 17.86 16.76 -19.08
N LEU A 180 16.94 16.38 -19.95
CA LEU A 180 17.25 16.04 -21.34
C LEU A 180 17.39 17.26 -22.25
N ASN A 181 17.06 18.45 -21.74
CA ASN A 181 16.95 19.67 -22.53
C ASN A 181 16.10 19.45 -23.80
N LYS A 182 14.99 18.75 -23.65
CA LYS A 182 14.16 18.30 -24.75
C LYS A 182 12.68 18.35 -24.39
N LYS A 183 11.84 18.83 -25.30
CA LYS A 183 10.40 18.75 -25.16
C LYS A 183 9.94 17.33 -25.51
N LEU A 184 9.21 16.71 -24.60
CA LEU A 184 8.68 15.39 -24.77
C LEU A 184 7.14 15.42 -24.75
N LYS A 185 6.53 14.41 -25.33
CA LYS A 185 5.12 14.10 -25.16
C LYS A 185 4.99 12.84 -24.30
N LEU A 186 4.33 12.94 -23.15
CA LEU A 186 3.96 11.77 -22.39
C LEU A 186 2.91 11.00 -23.18
N HIS A 187 3.29 9.87 -23.77
CA HIS A 187 2.41 9.04 -24.58
C HIS A 187 1.48 8.22 -23.71
N SER A 188 2.02 7.57 -22.69
CA SER A 188 1.26 6.72 -21.76
C SER A 188 1.95 6.64 -20.39
N LEU A 189 1.12 6.43 -19.36
CA LEU A 189 1.59 6.15 -18.01
C LEU A 189 0.83 4.95 -17.45
N VAL A 190 1.58 3.99 -16.93
CA VAL A 190 1.04 2.81 -16.25
C VAL A 190 0.71 3.18 -14.81
N VAL A 191 -0.54 2.98 -14.42
CA VAL A 191 -0.99 2.97 -13.03
C VAL A 191 -0.78 1.57 -12.49
N THR A 192 0.19 1.41 -11.62
CA THR A 192 0.67 0.08 -11.20
C THR A 192 -0.38 -0.71 -10.44
N HIS A 193 -1.04 -0.09 -9.48
CA HIS A 193 -2.17 -0.67 -8.75
C HIS A 193 -3.02 0.42 -8.09
N HIS A 194 -4.11 0.03 -7.45
CA HIS A 194 -5.17 0.95 -7.01
C HIS A 194 -4.98 1.59 -5.63
N HIS A 195 -3.88 1.33 -4.93
CA HIS A 195 -3.65 1.96 -3.62
C HIS A 195 -3.57 3.49 -3.73
N SER A 196 -4.06 4.17 -2.69
CA SER A 196 -4.35 5.60 -2.75
C SER A 196 -3.13 6.49 -3.05
N ASP A 197 -1.96 6.09 -2.63
CA ASP A 197 -0.72 6.81 -2.93
C ASP A 197 -0.30 6.64 -4.41
N HIS A 198 -0.46 5.44 -4.98
CA HIS A 198 -0.12 5.14 -6.38
C HIS A 198 -1.07 5.76 -7.40
N ILE A 199 -2.28 6.14 -6.99
CA ILE A 199 -3.25 6.85 -7.82
C ILE A 199 -3.38 8.33 -7.47
N SER A 200 -2.61 8.82 -6.48
CA SER A 200 -2.73 10.20 -5.98
C SER A 200 -2.45 11.29 -7.02
N GLY A 201 -1.71 10.99 -8.09
CA GLY A 201 -1.45 11.89 -9.21
C GLY A 201 -2.38 11.69 -10.41
N ILE A 202 -3.44 10.87 -10.29
CA ILE A 202 -4.31 10.54 -11.43
C ILE A 202 -4.98 11.78 -12.02
N ASN A 203 -5.32 12.77 -11.20
CA ASN A 203 -5.91 14.03 -11.67
C ASN A 203 -4.90 14.88 -12.48
N GLU A 204 -3.63 14.87 -12.10
CA GLU A 204 -2.58 15.52 -12.88
C GLU A 204 -2.41 14.84 -14.25
N LEU A 205 -2.41 13.51 -14.26
CA LEU A 205 -2.34 12.71 -15.48
C LEU A 205 -3.56 12.95 -16.38
N ALA A 206 -4.75 13.07 -15.81
CA ALA A 206 -5.99 13.33 -16.54
C ALA A 206 -5.98 14.67 -17.29
N THR A 207 -5.24 15.68 -16.80
CA THR A 207 -5.06 16.97 -17.49
C THR A 207 -4.09 16.92 -18.68
N SER A 208 -3.33 15.83 -18.82
CA SER A 208 -2.45 15.58 -19.96
C SER A 208 -3.20 14.80 -21.06
N ASP A 209 -2.59 14.68 -22.26
CA ASP A 209 -3.12 13.83 -23.35
C ASP A 209 -2.64 12.38 -23.25
N ALA A 210 -1.96 12.00 -22.18
CA ALA A 210 -1.39 10.66 -22.04
C ALA A 210 -2.45 9.57 -21.89
N GLN A 211 -2.23 8.42 -22.48
CA GLN A 211 -3.03 7.21 -22.23
C GLN A 211 -2.75 6.72 -20.80
N ILE A 212 -3.80 6.35 -20.09
CA ILE A 212 -3.73 5.73 -18.77
C ILE A 212 -3.75 4.22 -18.97
N VAL A 213 -2.64 3.56 -18.68
CA VAL A 213 -2.53 2.10 -18.81
C VAL A 213 -2.85 1.47 -17.47
N THR A 214 -3.86 0.60 -17.44
CA THR A 214 -4.35 -0.02 -16.21
C THR A 214 -5.08 -1.33 -16.51
N VAL A 215 -5.55 -2.05 -15.50
CA VAL A 215 -6.45 -3.21 -15.64
C VAL A 215 -7.91 -2.77 -15.53
N ALA A 216 -8.83 -3.61 -16.00
CA ALA A 216 -10.27 -3.30 -15.97
C ALA A 216 -10.79 -3.15 -14.53
N GLU A 217 -10.26 -3.95 -13.62
CA GLU A 217 -10.65 -4.01 -12.21
C GLU A 217 -10.36 -2.72 -11.46
N HIS A 218 -9.34 -1.96 -11.88
CA HIS A 218 -9.02 -0.67 -11.28
C HIS A 218 -9.87 0.50 -11.80
N LEU A 219 -10.55 0.35 -12.95
CA LEU A 219 -11.32 1.46 -13.55
C LEU A 219 -12.33 2.11 -12.60
N PRO A 220 -13.14 1.36 -11.82
CA PRO A 220 -14.12 1.98 -10.93
C PRO A 220 -13.46 2.92 -9.92
N ILE A 221 -12.38 2.48 -9.28
CA ILE A 221 -11.71 3.28 -8.26
C ILE A 221 -10.94 4.46 -8.87
N LEU A 222 -10.34 4.29 -10.06
CA LEU A 222 -9.70 5.40 -10.78
C LEU A 222 -10.71 6.46 -11.18
N GLN A 223 -11.89 6.07 -11.67
CA GLN A 223 -12.97 7.00 -12.03
C GLN A 223 -13.53 7.72 -10.80
N GLU A 224 -13.60 7.05 -9.66
CA GLU A 224 -14.04 7.67 -8.40
C GLU A 224 -13.05 8.74 -7.90
N HIS A 225 -11.74 8.54 -8.11
CA HIS A 225 -10.70 9.49 -7.69
C HIS A 225 -10.49 10.65 -8.68
N LEU A 226 -11.00 10.54 -9.88
CA LEU A 226 -10.92 11.61 -10.87
C LEU A 226 -11.90 12.74 -10.55
N ASN A 227 -11.41 13.97 -10.59
CA ASN A 227 -12.26 15.17 -10.45
C ASN A 227 -13.32 15.27 -11.55
N GLU A 228 -12.97 14.78 -12.74
CA GLU A 228 -13.85 14.69 -13.91
C GLU A 228 -13.72 13.31 -14.54
N LEU A 229 -14.84 12.68 -14.82
CA LEU A 229 -14.87 11.37 -15.48
C LEU A 229 -14.15 11.44 -16.82
N GLN A 230 -13.26 10.49 -17.04
CA GLN A 230 -12.54 10.36 -18.30
C GLN A 230 -13.22 9.36 -19.22
N PRO A 231 -13.26 9.62 -20.53
CA PRO A 231 -13.82 8.65 -21.49
C PRO A 231 -12.96 7.38 -21.52
N LEU A 232 -13.58 6.23 -21.75
CA LEU A 232 -12.87 4.94 -21.80
C LEU A 232 -11.74 4.90 -22.83
N SER A 233 -11.82 5.73 -23.89
CA SER A 233 -10.75 5.86 -24.89
C SER A 233 -9.43 6.42 -24.33
N ARG A 234 -9.45 7.00 -23.12
CA ARG A 234 -8.26 7.45 -22.40
C ARG A 234 -7.52 6.32 -21.68
N PHE A 235 -8.15 5.15 -21.58
CA PHE A 235 -7.60 4.02 -20.89
C PHE A 235 -7.15 2.95 -21.89
N THR A 236 -5.97 2.42 -21.66
CA THR A 236 -5.47 1.20 -22.29
C THR A 236 -5.57 0.10 -21.25
N ILE A 237 -6.45 -0.86 -21.50
CA ILE A 237 -6.69 -1.96 -20.57
C ILE A 237 -5.70 -3.08 -20.85
N VAL A 238 -5.01 -3.49 -19.81
CA VAL A 238 -4.12 -4.65 -19.81
C VAL A 238 -4.93 -5.84 -19.32
N ASP A 239 -5.00 -6.89 -20.11
CA ASP A 239 -5.61 -8.15 -19.70
C ASP A 239 -4.60 -9.00 -18.90
N GLN A 240 -3.51 -9.42 -19.50
CA GLN A 240 -2.38 -10.06 -18.82
C GLN A 240 -1.07 -9.38 -19.18
N THR A 241 -0.97 -8.89 -20.39
CA THR A 241 0.23 -8.21 -20.91
C THR A 241 -0.14 -7.15 -21.94
N ALA A 242 0.68 -6.10 -21.97
CA ALA A 242 0.64 -5.09 -23.02
C ALA A 242 2.04 -4.77 -23.53
N LYS A 243 2.13 -4.32 -24.78
CA LYS A 243 3.36 -3.87 -25.41
C LYS A 243 3.26 -2.39 -25.77
N LEU A 244 4.18 -1.61 -25.26
CA LEU A 244 4.31 -0.18 -25.51
C LEU A 244 5.61 0.10 -26.28
N ALA A 245 5.76 1.29 -26.86
CA ALA A 245 6.98 1.72 -27.54
C ALA A 245 7.52 0.65 -28.51
N HIS A 246 6.67 0.13 -29.41
CA HIS A 246 7.06 -0.94 -30.36
C HIS A 246 7.66 -2.18 -29.67
N ALA A 247 7.11 -2.57 -28.52
CA ALA A 247 7.56 -3.66 -27.64
C ALA A 247 8.94 -3.46 -26.96
N LYS A 248 9.49 -2.24 -26.97
CA LYS A 248 10.66 -1.88 -26.17
C LYS A 248 10.31 -1.75 -24.68
N VAL A 249 9.04 -1.61 -24.38
CA VAL A 249 8.43 -1.70 -23.06
C VAL A 249 7.36 -2.77 -23.10
N GLN A 250 7.35 -3.63 -22.09
CA GLN A 250 6.28 -4.60 -21.86
C GLN A 250 5.69 -4.37 -20.47
N VAL A 251 4.40 -4.54 -20.36
CA VAL A 251 3.67 -4.43 -19.10
C VAL A 251 3.03 -5.78 -18.81
N PHE A 252 3.21 -6.28 -17.61
CA PHE A 252 2.59 -7.53 -17.17
C PHE A 252 1.72 -7.25 -15.95
N ASP A 253 0.59 -7.92 -15.88
CA ASP A 253 -0.23 -7.97 -14.67
C ASP A 253 0.22 -9.18 -13.85
N ILE A 254 0.52 -8.96 -12.57
CA ILE A 254 0.89 -10.00 -11.61
C ILE A 254 -0.02 -9.92 -10.39
N ALA A 255 -0.41 -11.08 -9.87
CA ALA A 255 -1.12 -11.19 -8.61
C ALA A 255 -0.15 -11.47 -7.46
N THR A 256 -0.30 -10.75 -6.37
CA THR A 256 0.47 -10.94 -5.14
C THR A 256 -0.43 -10.74 -3.91
N ALA A 257 0.08 -11.01 -2.72
CA ALA A 257 -0.63 -10.72 -1.48
C ALA A 257 -0.84 -9.21 -1.25
N HIS A 258 -0.05 -8.35 -1.91
CA HIS A 258 -0.18 -6.90 -1.82
C HIS A 258 -1.41 -6.36 -2.56
N SER A 259 -1.67 -6.89 -3.75
CA SER A 259 -2.84 -6.60 -4.57
C SER A 259 -3.06 -7.74 -5.58
N GLU A 260 -4.32 -8.05 -5.87
CA GLU A 260 -4.69 -9.06 -6.86
C GLU A 260 -4.22 -8.69 -8.27
N HIS A 261 -4.13 -7.40 -8.57
CA HIS A 261 -3.64 -6.86 -9.83
C HIS A 261 -2.54 -5.83 -9.58
N ASN A 262 -1.34 -6.11 -10.10
CA ASN A 262 -0.18 -5.22 -10.05
C ASN A 262 0.48 -5.17 -11.42
N LEU A 263 0.46 -4.01 -12.06
CA LEU A 263 1.14 -3.80 -13.31
C LEU A 263 2.62 -3.53 -13.08
N VAL A 264 3.48 -4.37 -13.63
CA VAL A 264 4.93 -4.20 -13.63
C VAL A 264 5.39 -3.77 -15.01
N PHE A 265 6.41 -2.89 -15.06
CA PHE A 265 6.88 -2.25 -16.28
C PHE A 265 8.27 -2.78 -16.62
N TYR A 266 8.38 -3.53 -17.71
CA TYR A 266 9.60 -4.26 -18.10
C TYR A 266 10.27 -3.63 -19.30
N ILE A 267 11.60 -3.48 -19.23
CA ILE A 267 12.48 -3.02 -20.30
C ILE A 267 13.33 -4.19 -20.77
N PRO A 268 12.98 -4.84 -21.91
CA PRO A 268 13.67 -6.05 -22.39
C PRO A 268 15.16 -5.86 -22.62
N ALA A 269 15.59 -4.74 -23.20
CA ALA A 269 16.99 -4.48 -23.51
C ALA A 269 17.88 -4.45 -22.25
N GLU A 270 17.35 -4.00 -21.13
CA GLU A 270 18.07 -3.90 -19.86
C GLU A 270 17.77 -5.09 -18.93
N GLN A 271 16.83 -5.95 -19.30
CA GLN A 271 16.26 -6.96 -18.40
C GLN A 271 15.84 -6.37 -17.05
N LEU A 272 15.34 -5.13 -17.11
CA LEU A 272 14.96 -4.33 -15.95
C LEU A 272 13.44 -4.36 -15.77
N LEU A 273 13.03 -4.68 -14.56
CA LEU A 273 11.63 -4.65 -14.15
C LEU A 273 11.42 -3.53 -13.13
N PHE A 274 10.55 -2.57 -13.47
CA PHE A 274 10.08 -1.61 -12.50
C PHE A 274 8.85 -2.18 -11.78
N VAL A 275 8.92 -2.11 -10.46
CA VAL A 275 7.88 -2.60 -9.55
C VAL A 275 7.46 -1.49 -8.60
N ALA A 276 6.22 -1.54 -8.12
CA ALA A 276 5.75 -0.54 -7.17
C ALA A 276 6.30 -0.82 -5.76
N ASP A 277 5.63 -1.66 -4.98
CA ASP A 277 5.83 -1.83 -3.54
C ASP A 277 6.56 -3.10 -3.13
N HIS A 278 6.68 -4.05 -4.06
CA HIS A 278 7.05 -5.42 -3.72
C HIS A 278 8.51 -5.63 -3.34
N TYR A 279 9.43 -4.94 -4.04
CA TYR A 279 10.87 -5.14 -3.87
C TYR A 279 11.59 -3.80 -3.90
N ARG A 280 11.89 -3.28 -2.74
CA ARG A 280 12.43 -1.93 -2.56
C ARG A 280 13.76 -1.94 -1.84
N SER A 281 14.66 -1.05 -2.24
CA SER A 281 15.87 -0.78 -1.51
C SER A 281 15.61 0.11 -0.31
N SER A 282 16.26 -0.17 0.82
CA SER A 282 16.41 0.84 1.86
C SER A 282 17.49 1.85 1.46
N TYR A 283 17.47 3.01 2.11
CA TYR A 283 18.51 4.03 1.92
C TYR A 283 19.86 3.63 2.50
N LYS A 284 19.83 2.80 3.54
CA LYS A 284 21.01 2.35 4.27
C LYS A 284 21.40 1.03 3.67
N GLU A 285 21.80 0.69 2.66
CA GLU A 285 22.41 -0.56 2.17
C GLU A 285 22.21 -1.80 3.08
N GLU A 286 21.11 -1.84 3.80
CA GLU A 286 20.77 -2.94 4.68
C GLU A 286 20.33 -4.14 3.84
N GLU A 287 20.50 -5.31 4.39
CA GLU A 287 20.05 -6.56 3.80
C GLU A 287 18.56 -6.50 3.52
N VAL A 288 18.17 -7.06 2.39
CA VAL A 288 16.75 -7.20 2.05
C VAL A 288 16.13 -8.21 3.01
N ILE A 289 15.17 -7.75 3.80
CA ILE A 289 14.43 -8.63 4.70
C ILE A 289 13.28 -9.26 3.92
N ALA A 290 13.29 -10.59 3.83
CA ALA A 290 12.20 -11.32 3.23
C ALA A 290 11.01 -11.43 4.20
N PHE A 291 9.83 -11.40 3.66
CA PHE A 291 8.55 -11.67 4.31
C PHE A 291 7.62 -12.38 3.30
N THR A 292 6.50 -12.89 3.74
CA THR A 292 5.63 -13.73 2.91
C THR A 292 5.27 -13.08 1.56
N ASP A 293 5.00 -11.78 1.56
CA ASP A 293 4.68 -11.05 0.33
C ASP A 293 5.83 -11.04 -0.68
N LEU A 294 7.09 -10.97 -0.21
CA LEU A 294 8.26 -11.04 -1.08
C LEU A 294 8.41 -12.42 -1.74
N LEU A 295 8.02 -13.51 -1.05
CA LEU A 295 7.96 -14.85 -1.63
C LEU A 295 6.88 -14.92 -2.73
N ASN A 296 5.69 -14.39 -2.46
CA ASN A 296 4.62 -14.34 -3.43
C ASN A 296 5.03 -13.53 -4.66
N PHE A 297 5.69 -12.40 -4.45
CA PHE A 297 6.24 -11.58 -5.51
C PHE A 297 7.28 -12.35 -6.33
N ARG A 298 8.26 -13.00 -5.70
CA ARG A 298 9.24 -13.83 -6.42
C ARG A 298 8.56 -14.90 -7.26
N ASN A 299 7.60 -15.63 -6.70
CA ASN A 299 6.85 -16.63 -7.44
C ASN A 299 6.16 -16.05 -8.66
N ALA A 300 5.54 -14.87 -8.53
CA ALA A 300 4.90 -14.19 -9.66
C ALA A 300 5.92 -13.82 -10.75
N ILE A 301 7.09 -13.31 -10.37
CA ILE A 301 8.16 -12.94 -11.31
C ILE A 301 8.76 -14.17 -12.02
N ASP A 302 8.94 -15.28 -11.32
CA ASP A 302 9.48 -16.52 -11.88
C ASP A 302 8.56 -17.15 -12.94
N HIS A 303 7.28 -16.82 -12.94
CA HIS A 303 6.29 -17.24 -13.93
C HIS A 303 6.17 -16.29 -15.14
N LEU A 304 6.82 -15.13 -15.11
CA LEU A 304 6.83 -14.24 -16.27
C LEU A 304 7.60 -14.85 -17.45
N PRO A 305 7.13 -14.63 -18.69
CA PRO A 305 7.80 -15.17 -19.89
C PRO A 305 9.04 -14.34 -20.29
N VAL A 306 9.72 -13.74 -19.31
CA VAL A 306 10.88 -12.87 -19.53
C VAL A 306 11.96 -13.13 -18.47
N SER A 307 13.19 -12.78 -18.79
CA SER A 307 14.30 -12.86 -17.84
C SER A 307 14.51 -11.50 -17.18
N VAL A 308 14.39 -11.44 -15.87
CA VAL A 308 14.62 -10.24 -15.06
C VAL A 308 16.00 -10.34 -14.41
N LYS A 309 16.81 -9.30 -14.53
CA LYS A 309 18.10 -9.19 -13.83
C LYS A 309 18.11 -8.09 -12.79
N VAL A 310 17.43 -7.00 -13.08
CA VAL A 310 17.50 -5.76 -12.30
C VAL A 310 16.10 -5.26 -12.01
N PHE A 311 15.93 -4.78 -10.79
CA PHE A 311 14.69 -4.14 -10.33
C PHE A 311 14.93 -2.67 -10.04
N ALA A 312 13.97 -1.83 -10.44
CA ALA A 312 13.78 -0.48 -9.95
C ALA A 312 12.42 -0.42 -9.24
N SER A 313 12.33 0.33 -8.15
CA SER A 313 11.11 0.40 -7.34
C SER A 313 10.58 1.83 -7.25
N ALA A 314 9.26 1.95 -7.10
CA ALA A 314 8.61 3.22 -6.82
C ALA A 314 9.04 3.79 -5.45
N HIS A 315 9.32 2.94 -4.48
CA HIS A 315 9.75 3.31 -3.13
C HIS A 315 11.25 3.14 -2.86
N GLY A 316 12.05 2.95 -3.89
CA GLY A 316 13.48 2.73 -3.74
C GLY A 316 14.32 3.68 -4.55
N VAL A 317 15.55 3.91 -4.12
CA VAL A 317 16.51 4.74 -4.86
C VAL A 317 17.62 3.93 -5.52
N LYS A 318 17.83 2.70 -5.09
CA LYS A 318 18.84 1.81 -5.64
C LYS A 318 18.20 0.78 -6.56
N LEU A 319 18.93 0.40 -7.56
CA LEU A 319 18.62 -0.79 -8.33
C LEU A 319 18.98 -2.01 -7.49
N LEU A 320 18.14 -3.02 -7.54
CA LEU A 320 18.34 -4.30 -6.88
C LEU A 320 18.46 -5.39 -7.94
N ASP A 321 19.27 -6.38 -7.67
CA ASP A 321 19.43 -7.50 -8.59
C ASP A 321 18.52 -8.68 -8.21
N TYR A 322 18.28 -9.55 -9.18
CA TYR A 322 17.45 -10.73 -9.01
C TYR A 322 18.10 -11.75 -8.04
N GLN A 323 19.43 -11.84 -8.01
CA GLN A 323 20.12 -12.76 -7.12
C GLN A 323 19.91 -12.41 -5.64
N THR A 324 19.93 -11.13 -5.31
CA THR A 324 19.60 -10.64 -3.94
C THR A 324 18.17 -11.02 -3.55
N LEU A 325 17.20 -10.95 -4.48
CA LEU A 325 15.83 -11.42 -4.24
C LEU A 325 15.79 -12.93 -3.93
N VAL A 326 16.52 -13.72 -4.71
CA VAL A 326 16.62 -15.17 -4.51
C VAL A 326 17.22 -15.49 -3.15
N GLU A 327 18.36 -14.89 -2.81
CA GLU A 327 19.04 -15.13 -1.54
C GLU A 327 18.18 -14.75 -0.33
N ALA A 328 17.50 -13.60 -0.39
CA ALA A 328 16.60 -13.16 0.68
C ALA A 328 15.44 -14.14 0.86
N THR A 329 14.82 -14.60 -0.23
CA THR A 329 13.66 -15.49 -0.18
C THR A 329 14.00 -16.94 0.14
N ASP A 330 15.16 -17.44 -0.30
CA ASP A 330 15.63 -18.79 0.03
C ASP A 330 15.99 -18.93 1.51
N ASN A 331 16.45 -17.85 2.14
CA ASN A 331 16.75 -17.80 3.57
C ASN A 331 15.52 -17.47 4.45
N TYR A 332 14.37 -17.21 3.83
CA TYR A 332 13.17 -16.88 4.58
C TYR A 332 12.65 -18.11 5.33
N GLN A 333 12.48 -17.94 6.63
CA GLN A 333 11.80 -18.93 7.47
C GLN A 333 10.37 -18.47 7.69
N ALA A 334 9.43 -19.27 7.21
CA ALA A 334 8.02 -19.02 7.43
C ALA A 334 7.72 -18.94 8.93
N PHE A 335 6.76 -18.11 9.29
CA PHE A 335 6.26 -17.98 10.65
C PHE A 335 5.86 -19.36 11.20
N ASN A 336 6.22 -19.66 12.46
CA ASN A 336 5.94 -20.95 13.07
C ASN A 336 4.45 -21.06 13.44
N CYS A 337 3.65 -21.58 12.53
CA CYS A 337 2.21 -21.76 12.69
C CYS A 337 1.84 -22.76 13.81
N GLN A 338 2.74 -23.63 14.25
CA GLN A 338 2.47 -24.51 15.40
C GLN A 338 2.42 -23.73 16.72
N GLN A 339 3.20 -22.65 16.83
CA GLN A 339 3.21 -21.79 18.00
C GLN A 339 2.03 -20.81 18.02
N TYR A 340 1.53 -20.44 16.85
CA TYR A 340 0.51 -19.40 16.67
C TYR A 340 -0.59 -19.88 15.71
N ALA A 341 -1.20 -21.02 16.03
CA ALA A 341 -2.18 -21.68 15.17
C ALA A 341 -3.39 -20.80 14.78
N SER A 342 -3.72 -19.79 15.59
CA SER A 342 -4.80 -18.84 15.29
C SER A 342 -4.49 -17.86 14.15
N ILE A 343 -3.24 -17.79 13.70
CA ILE A 343 -2.79 -16.85 12.65
C ILE A 343 -2.58 -17.57 11.32
N CYS A 344 -2.49 -18.89 11.35
CA CYS A 344 -2.13 -19.70 10.20
C CYS A 344 -3.35 -20.50 9.72
N TYR A 345 -4.23 -19.88 8.98
CA TYR A 345 -5.32 -20.52 8.24
C TYR A 345 -5.23 -20.24 6.77
#